data_9ede159710647d35cd3695f25b850e74
#
_entry.id   9ede159710647d35cd3695f25b850e74
#
_cell.length_a   1.000
_cell.length_b   1.000
_cell.length_c   1.000
_cell.angle_alpha   90.00
_cell.angle_beta   90.00
_cell.angle_gamma   90.00
#
_symmetry.space_group_name_H-M   'P 1'
#
loop_
_entity.id
_entity.type
_entity.pdbx_description
1 polymer ?
#
loop_
_entity_poly.entity_id
_entity_poly.type
_entity_poly.pdbx_seq_one_letter_code
_entity_poly.pdbx_strand_id
1 'polypeptide(L)'
;MNEEAMGDVFAVRVDNDLWLKKEDFEKTRLKKAPWVEKSFEDETYVSLGSVEGLDFKIDEGEASLKIHVLPGLLESTGINLTYRRPYNVVYPSYNSAFLNYGAYYDRDNSLFNFSVELGARIGDYLAVSTFNHIKTEDDEKTVRLLTSIRTDDRADLTTAVAGDFASASGPLGGGLTLGGFSFAKNYSIDPYLLRFPSLSLSGAVETPSEVEVYVNEMLVRREKLLPGEFTFTDVPATVGLGNAKIVVTDIYGRKFEVESPFYYSDGLLKKGLHEYSYGAGFIREDLGDKNFSYGDPVFMSLHNYGFSDKLKAGYALELKDGLFNAGPAAVVLAPVVGGAVDAAFSISKSEGESGYGGRIGYVFRSNRVNAALSFGGFSENF
;
A
#
# COMPACT_ATOMS: atom_id res chain seq x y z
N MET A 1 6.80 29.70 -24.84
CA MET A 1 5.92 28.59 -25.24
C MET A 1 4.84 28.43 -24.17
N ASN A 2 3.56 28.44 -24.54
CA ASN A 2 2.44 28.39 -23.58
C ASN A 2 2.59 29.37 -22.41
N GLU A 3 2.94 30.64 -22.69
CA GLU A 3 3.22 31.70 -21.70
C GLU A 3 4.44 31.45 -20.79
N GLU A 4 5.24 30.41 -21.05
CA GLU A 4 6.53 30.19 -20.43
C GLU A 4 7.64 30.77 -21.30
N ALA A 5 8.56 31.54 -20.70
CA ALA A 5 9.74 32.05 -21.39
C ALA A 5 10.79 30.95 -21.52
N MET A 6 11.15 30.59 -22.76
CA MET A 6 12.09 29.50 -23.06
C MET A 6 13.52 30.00 -23.38
N GLY A 7 13.74 31.32 -23.39
CA GLY A 7 14.99 31.95 -23.77
C GLY A 7 15.08 32.26 -25.28
N ASP A 8 16.27 32.68 -25.70
CA ASP A 8 16.52 33.05 -27.10
C ASP A 8 16.68 31.80 -27.98
N VAL A 9 16.09 31.84 -29.19
CA VAL A 9 16.14 30.76 -30.15
C VAL A 9 16.55 31.29 -31.53
N PHE A 10 17.24 30.47 -32.30
CA PHE A 10 17.54 30.78 -33.69
C PHE A 10 16.51 30.12 -34.60
N ALA A 11 15.81 30.94 -35.40
CA ALA A 11 14.76 30.50 -36.28
C ALA A 11 14.92 31.03 -37.68
N VAL A 12 14.64 30.21 -38.69
CA VAL A 12 14.65 30.57 -40.11
C VAL A 12 13.24 30.51 -40.66
N ARG A 13 12.78 31.56 -41.31
CA ARG A 13 11.50 31.60 -41.99
C ARG A 13 11.65 31.06 -43.40
N VAL A 14 10.90 30.02 -43.74
CA VAL A 14 10.84 29.46 -45.09
C VAL A 14 9.37 29.42 -45.52
N ASP A 15 9.03 30.23 -46.52
CA ASP A 15 7.65 30.41 -47.00
C ASP A 15 6.70 30.87 -45.86
N ASN A 16 5.73 30.03 -45.52
CA ASN A 16 4.75 30.28 -44.46
C ASN A 16 5.03 29.48 -43.17
N ASP A 17 6.21 28.87 -43.05
CA ASP A 17 6.63 28.03 -41.93
C ASP A 17 7.85 28.62 -41.26
N LEU A 18 8.04 28.25 -39.97
CA LEU A 18 9.18 28.65 -39.15
C LEU A 18 9.98 27.42 -38.78
N TRP A 19 11.27 27.48 -39.02
CA TRP A 19 12.19 26.39 -38.77
C TRP A 19 13.11 26.77 -37.61
N LEU A 20 13.03 26.03 -36.53
CA LEU A 20 13.90 26.19 -35.36
C LEU A 20 15.13 25.32 -35.49
N LYS A 21 16.30 25.82 -35.09
CA LYS A 21 17.49 25.00 -34.96
C LYS A 21 17.18 23.81 -34.05
N LYS A 22 17.60 22.59 -34.46
CA LYS A 22 17.28 21.34 -33.76
C LYS A 22 17.65 21.38 -32.25
N GLU A 23 18.81 21.97 -31.91
CA GLU A 23 19.28 22.13 -30.55
C GLU A 23 18.33 22.99 -29.70
N ASP A 24 17.71 24.02 -30.28
CA ASP A 24 16.75 24.89 -29.60
C ASP A 24 15.37 24.21 -29.53
N PHE A 25 15.01 23.44 -30.57
CA PHE A 25 13.79 22.64 -30.56
C PHE A 25 13.86 21.52 -29.50
N GLU A 26 15.00 20.87 -29.32
CA GLU A 26 15.19 19.83 -28.29
C GLU A 26 15.16 20.39 -26.84
N LYS A 27 15.44 21.68 -26.66
CA LYS A 27 15.24 22.36 -25.35
C LYS A 27 13.77 22.58 -25.02
N THR A 28 12.89 22.53 -26.04
CA THR A 28 11.45 22.55 -25.79
C THR A 28 11.04 21.24 -25.10
N ARG A 29 10.05 21.28 -24.23
CA ARG A 29 9.54 20.12 -23.49
C ARG A 29 8.58 19.27 -24.32
N LEU A 30 8.69 19.32 -25.66
CA LEU A 30 7.88 18.55 -26.59
C LEU A 30 8.24 17.05 -26.50
N LYS A 31 7.25 16.21 -26.37
CA LYS A 31 7.42 14.76 -26.57
C LYS A 31 7.82 14.53 -28.04
N LYS A 32 8.53 13.43 -28.31
CA LYS A 32 8.88 13.03 -29.68
C LYS A 32 7.61 12.85 -30.54
N ALA A 33 7.11 13.93 -31.10
CA ALA A 33 6.08 13.91 -32.10
C ALA A 33 6.76 13.72 -33.47
N PRO A 34 6.10 13.20 -34.51
CA PRO A 34 6.65 13.22 -35.85
C PRO A 34 6.80 14.67 -36.30
N TRP A 35 8.01 15.05 -36.65
CA TRP A 35 8.33 16.35 -37.24
C TRP A 35 9.18 16.20 -38.48
N VAL A 36 9.22 17.22 -39.32
CA VAL A 36 10.06 17.29 -40.51
C VAL A 36 11.36 18.01 -40.19
N GLU A 37 12.49 17.37 -40.49
CA GLU A 37 13.83 17.95 -40.38
C GLU A 37 14.41 18.31 -41.76
N LYS A 38 15.20 19.40 -41.84
CA LYS A 38 15.93 19.78 -43.01
C LYS A 38 17.25 20.40 -42.60
N SER A 39 18.31 20.09 -43.34
CA SER A 39 19.63 20.69 -43.13
C SER A 39 19.81 21.94 -43.99
N PHE A 40 20.30 23.02 -43.36
CA PHE A 40 20.71 24.27 -44.00
C PHE A 40 22.13 24.60 -43.49
N GLU A 41 23.08 24.81 -44.38
CA GLU A 41 24.46 25.22 -44.06
C GLU A 41 25.08 24.37 -42.90
N ASP A 42 25.04 23.04 -43.02
CA ASP A 42 25.56 22.04 -42.07
C ASP A 42 24.84 21.99 -40.69
N GLU A 43 23.74 22.73 -40.52
CA GLU A 43 22.92 22.67 -39.35
C GLU A 43 21.54 22.07 -39.64
N THR A 44 20.96 21.34 -38.64
CA THR A 44 19.64 20.71 -38.78
C THR A 44 18.56 21.57 -38.11
N TYR A 45 17.50 21.78 -38.85
CA TYR A 45 16.34 22.56 -38.40
C TYR A 45 15.08 21.70 -38.43
N VAL A 46 14.14 22.04 -37.53
CA VAL A 46 12.83 21.39 -37.37
C VAL A 46 11.73 22.36 -37.78
N SER A 47 10.83 21.92 -38.63
CA SER A 47 9.64 22.67 -39.05
C SER A 47 8.60 22.72 -37.94
N LEU A 48 8.23 23.91 -37.48
CA LEU A 48 7.15 24.07 -36.51
C LEU A 48 5.77 23.73 -37.09
N GLY A 49 5.56 24.09 -38.37
CA GLY A 49 4.30 23.80 -39.06
C GLY A 49 4.06 22.31 -39.33
N SER A 50 5.11 21.46 -39.19
CA SER A 50 4.98 20.01 -39.35
C SER A 50 4.48 19.30 -38.11
N VAL A 51 4.45 19.96 -36.91
CA VAL A 51 4.04 19.38 -35.65
C VAL A 51 2.55 19.57 -35.47
N GLU A 52 1.78 18.49 -35.55
CA GLU A 52 0.33 18.52 -35.34
C GLU A 52 -0.02 18.95 -33.91
N GLY A 53 -0.88 19.97 -33.77
CA GLY A 53 -1.27 20.52 -32.46
C GLY A 53 -0.32 21.58 -31.90
N LEU A 54 0.59 22.10 -32.75
CA LEU A 54 1.44 23.25 -32.45
C LEU A 54 1.01 24.42 -33.34
N ASP A 55 0.72 25.56 -32.72
CA ASP A 55 0.47 26.84 -33.36
C ASP A 55 1.59 27.83 -32.99
N PHE A 56 2.01 28.67 -33.93
CA PHE A 56 3.00 29.69 -33.62
C PHE A 56 2.65 31.06 -34.25
N LYS A 57 3.10 32.11 -33.58
CA LYS A 57 2.97 33.49 -34.05
C LYS A 57 4.23 34.27 -33.76
N ILE A 58 4.72 34.98 -34.77
CA ILE A 58 5.84 35.91 -34.60
C ILE A 58 5.28 37.29 -34.25
N ASP A 59 5.79 37.87 -33.20
CA ASP A 59 5.57 39.27 -32.83
C ASP A 59 6.82 40.07 -33.22
N GLU A 60 6.76 40.71 -34.37
CA GLU A 60 7.91 41.46 -34.91
C GLU A 60 8.23 42.71 -34.08
N GLY A 61 7.23 43.27 -33.38
CA GLY A 61 7.40 44.45 -32.52
C GLY A 61 8.19 44.12 -31.22
N GLU A 62 8.00 42.95 -30.70
CA GLU A 62 8.68 42.44 -29.49
C GLU A 62 9.88 41.54 -29.84
N ALA A 63 10.13 41.27 -31.12
CA ALA A 63 11.10 40.28 -31.59
C ALA A 63 10.93 38.95 -30.89
N SER A 64 9.67 38.51 -30.70
CA SER A 64 9.34 37.32 -29.93
C SER A 64 8.58 36.29 -30.75
N LEU A 65 8.87 35.01 -30.51
CA LEU A 65 8.15 33.85 -31.07
C LEU A 65 7.21 33.29 -30.00
N LYS A 66 5.92 33.43 -30.23
CA LYS A 66 4.88 32.86 -29.34
C LYS A 66 4.47 31.50 -29.91
N ILE A 67 4.75 30.44 -29.20
CA ILE A 67 4.37 29.07 -29.56
C ILE A 67 3.29 28.60 -28.60
N HIS A 68 2.18 28.07 -29.12
CA HIS A 68 1.12 27.43 -28.39
C HIS A 68 1.09 25.94 -28.75
N VAL A 69 1.09 25.08 -27.73
CA VAL A 69 1.15 23.62 -27.92
C VAL A 69 0.10 22.98 -27.04
N LEU A 70 -0.60 21.98 -27.57
CA LEU A 70 -1.53 21.18 -26.76
C LEU A 70 -0.79 20.49 -25.60
N PRO A 71 -1.33 20.48 -24.38
CA PRO A 71 -0.65 19.89 -23.20
C PRO A 71 -0.19 18.44 -23.40
N GLY A 72 -0.94 17.65 -24.17
CA GLY A 72 -0.60 16.26 -24.47
C GLY A 72 0.68 16.06 -25.29
N LEU A 73 1.19 17.11 -25.96
CA LEU A 73 2.46 17.09 -26.71
C LEU A 73 3.66 17.46 -25.83
N LEU A 74 3.43 17.96 -24.63
CA LEU A 74 4.48 18.35 -23.70
C LEU A 74 4.83 17.17 -22.76
N GLU A 75 6.01 17.22 -22.18
CA GLU A 75 6.41 16.26 -21.16
C GLU A 75 5.44 16.26 -19.98
N SER A 76 5.03 15.07 -19.56
CA SER A 76 4.16 14.91 -18.39
C SER A 76 4.93 15.02 -17.09
N THR A 77 4.32 15.66 -16.09
CA THR A 77 4.88 15.79 -14.74
C THR A 77 4.24 14.78 -13.81
N GLY A 78 5.04 13.83 -13.31
CA GLY A 78 4.63 12.86 -12.29
C GLY A 78 5.04 13.31 -10.89
N ILE A 79 4.11 13.40 -9.96
CA ILE A 79 4.35 13.82 -8.58
C ILE A 79 3.82 12.73 -7.65
N ASN A 80 4.73 12.05 -6.94
CA ASN A 80 4.36 11.06 -5.95
C ASN A 80 4.19 11.73 -4.59
N LEU A 81 3.02 11.54 -3.95
CA LEU A 81 2.66 12.12 -2.66
C LEU A 81 2.86 11.18 -1.47
N THR A 82 3.48 10.02 -1.68
CA THR A 82 3.85 9.12 -0.58
C THR A 82 4.77 9.85 0.41
N TYR A 83 4.60 9.56 1.69
CA TYR A 83 5.56 10.00 2.69
C TYR A 83 6.94 9.45 2.34
N ARG A 84 7.88 10.34 2.03
CA ARG A 84 9.25 9.93 1.68
C ARG A 84 9.95 9.38 2.91
N ARG A 85 10.59 8.21 2.73
CA ARG A 85 11.52 7.70 3.74
C ARG A 85 12.61 8.76 3.97
N PRO A 86 12.94 9.10 5.22
CA PRO A 86 14.06 9.99 5.51
C PRO A 86 15.35 9.47 4.88
N TYR A 87 16.19 10.35 4.38
CA TYR A 87 17.50 9.97 3.86
C TYR A 87 18.40 9.52 5.00
N ASN A 88 19.30 8.59 4.73
CA ASN A 88 20.32 8.10 5.67
C ASN A 88 19.78 7.49 6.98
N VAL A 89 18.63 6.82 6.92
CA VAL A 89 18.14 6.04 8.07
C VAL A 89 19.08 4.87 8.31
N VAL A 90 19.76 4.90 9.44
CA VAL A 90 20.60 3.80 9.92
C VAL A 90 19.78 2.93 10.87
N TYR A 91 19.72 1.64 10.60
CA TYR A 91 19.10 0.66 11.50
C TYR A 91 20.22 -0.03 12.30
N PRO A 92 20.45 0.38 13.55
CA PRO A 92 21.50 -0.22 14.34
C PRO A 92 21.16 -1.67 14.69
N SER A 93 22.11 -2.58 14.52
CA SER A 93 22.01 -3.99 14.89
C SER A 93 22.88 -4.33 16.12
N TYR A 94 22.90 -3.45 17.11
CA TYR A 94 23.66 -3.69 18.33
C TYR A 94 23.08 -4.82 19.17
N ASN A 95 23.94 -5.61 19.77
CA ASN A 95 23.55 -6.57 20.78
C ASN A 95 22.96 -5.83 21.99
N SER A 96 21.82 -6.27 22.45
CA SER A 96 21.09 -5.64 23.56
C SER A 96 20.26 -6.67 24.31
N ALA A 97 19.94 -6.36 25.55
CA ALA A 97 18.98 -7.15 26.33
C ALA A 97 18.02 -6.21 27.04
N PHE A 98 16.80 -6.67 27.27
CA PHE A 98 15.82 -5.96 28.05
C PHE A 98 15.03 -6.91 28.97
N LEU A 99 14.47 -6.32 30.00
CA LEU A 99 13.54 -6.98 30.92
C LEU A 99 12.35 -6.06 31.11
N ASN A 100 11.18 -6.58 30.77
CA ASN A 100 9.89 -5.97 31.10
C ASN A 100 9.25 -6.76 32.23
N TYR A 101 8.61 -6.07 33.17
CA TYR A 101 7.89 -6.74 34.25
C TYR A 101 6.59 -5.99 34.57
N GLY A 102 5.63 -6.73 35.09
CA GLY A 102 4.37 -6.21 35.61
C GLY A 102 3.95 -6.95 36.86
N ALA A 103 3.41 -6.24 37.84
CA ALA A 103 2.84 -6.83 39.04
C ALA A 103 1.41 -6.34 39.24
N TYR A 104 0.52 -7.25 39.57
CA TYR A 104 -0.88 -6.95 39.88
C TYR A 104 -1.26 -7.69 41.16
N TYR A 105 -1.95 -7.00 42.05
CA TYR A 105 -2.48 -7.58 43.26
C TYR A 105 -3.96 -7.22 43.42
N ASP A 106 -4.79 -8.24 43.59
CA ASP A 106 -6.21 -8.13 43.91
C ASP A 106 -6.43 -8.63 45.30
N ARG A 107 -6.83 -7.73 46.20
CA ARG A 107 -7.02 -8.03 47.60
C ARG A 107 -8.28 -8.90 47.87
N ASP A 108 -9.34 -8.67 47.08
CA ASP A 108 -10.63 -9.33 47.32
C ASP A 108 -10.56 -10.80 46.92
N ASN A 109 -9.73 -11.13 45.96
CA ASN A 109 -9.50 -12.50 45.49
C ASN A 109 -8.16 -13.09 45.95
N SER A 110 -7.44 -12.39 46.83
CA SER A 110 -6.11 -12.79 47.32
C SER A 110 -5.14 -13.19 46.15
N LEU A 111 -5.31 -12.55 44.99
CA LEU A 111 -4.58 -12.88 43.78
C LEU A 111 -3.34 -11.97 43.61
N PHE A 112 -2.17 -12.57 43.56
CA PHE A 112 -0.96 -11.91 43.13
C PHE A 112 -0.52 -12.47 41.76
N ASN A 113 -0.28 -11.59 40.80
CA ASN A 113 0.21 -11.92 39.47
C ASN A 113 1.48 -11.11 39.18
N PHE A 114 2.55 -11.80 38.81
CA PHE A 114 3.81 -11.18 38.38
C PHE A 114 4.24 -11.73 37.02
N SER A 115 4.30 -10.84 36.02
CA SER A 115 4.70 -11.19 34.68
C SER A 115 6.11 -10.65 34.38
N VAL A 116 6.90 -11.44 33.65
CA VAL A 116 8.25 -11.08 33.21
C VAL A 116 8.39 -11.42 31.75
N GLU A 117 8.95 -10.48 31.00
CA GLU A 117 9.41 -10.71 29.64
C GLU A 117 10.91 -10.42 29.57
N LEU A 118 11.67 -11.41 29.14
CA LEU A 118 13.10 -11.32 28.88
C LEU A 118 13.32 -11.26 27.38
N GLY A 119 14.09 -10.28 26.92
CA GLY A 119 14.49 -10.16 25.52
C GLY A 119 15.98 -9.99 25.37
N ALA A 120 16.55 -10.64 24.37
CA ALA A 120 17.94 -10.47 23.96
C ALA A 120 18.05 -10.39 22.44
N ARG A 121 18.75 -9.37 21.95
CA ARG A 121 19.07 -9.21 20.54
C ARG A 121 20.54 -9.50 20.30
N ILE A 122 20.82 -10.36 19.34
CA ILE A 122 22.17 -10.70 18.87
C ILE A 122 22.19 -10.58 17.36
N GLY A 123 22.83 -9.55 16.83
CA GLY A 123 22.77 -9.20 15.42
C GLY A 123 21.33 -8.92 14.97
N ASP A 124 20.84 -9.68 13.99
CA ASP A 124 19.48 -9.53 13.44
C ASP A 124 18.43 -10.43 14.13
N TYR A 125 18.86 -11.23 15.11
CA TYR A 125 17.99 -12.15 15.83
C TYR A 125 17.53 -11.54 17.15
N LEU A 126 16.24 -11.57 17.42
CA LEU A 126 15.62 -11.18 18.68
C LEU A 126 15.01 -12.42 19.34
N ALA A 127 15.59 -12.85 20.46
CA ALA A 127 15.01 -13.89 21.31
C ALA A 127 14.16 -13.23 22.41
N VAL A 128 12.94 -13.73 22.61
CA VAL A 128 12.02 -13.26 23.67
C VAL A 128 11.45 -14.47 24.40
N SER A 129 11.39 -14.39 25.73
CA SER A 129 10.72 -15.39 26.55
C SER A 129 9.89 -14.71 27.62
N THR A 130 8.63 -15.15 27.76
CA THR A 130 7.67 -14.60 28.72
C THR A 130 7.30 -15.64 29.79
N PHE A 131 7.22 -15.18 31.03
CA PHE A 131 6.88 -15.98 32.20
C PHE A 131 5.78 -15.28 32.99
N ASN A 132 4.97 -16.07 33.65
CA ASN A 132 3.94 -15.58 34.56
C ASN A 132 3.99 -16.35 35.85
N HIS A 133 4.01 -15.62 36.99
CA HIS A 133 3.89 -16.16 38.33
C HIS A 133 2.55 -15.73 38.92
N ILE A 134 1.72 -16.71 39.27
CA ILE A 134 0.40 -16.50 39.83
C ILE A 134 0.36 -17.14 41.21
N LYS A 135 -0.13 -16.39 42.19
CA LYS A 135 -0.35 -16.86 43.55
C LYS A 135 -1.76 -16.47 44.00
N THR A 136 -2.53 -17.45 44.45
CA THR A 136 -3.84 -17.34 45.06
C THR A 136 -3.77 -17.88 46.47
N GLU A 137 -4.89 -17.95 47.18
CA GLU A 137 -4.96 -18.61 48.50
C GLU A 137 -4.68 -20.12 48.42
N ASP A 138 -5.11 -20.75 47.32
CA ASP A 138 -5.10 -22.20 47.15
C ASP A 138 -3.98 -22.72 46.23
N ASP A 139 -3.39 -21.85 45.39
CA ASP A 139 -2.43 -22.27 44.35
C ASP A 139 -1.32 -21.23 44.15
N GLU A 140 -0.12 -21.73 43.87
CA GLU A 140 1.04 -20.91 43.52
C GLU A 140 1.81 -21.58 42.39
N LYS A 141 1.92 -20.91 41.23
CA LYS A 141 2.63 -21.47 40.07
C LYS A 141 3.38 -20.44 39.29
N THR A 142 4.48 -20.89 38.68
CA THR A 142 5.26 -20.13 37.73
C THR A 142 5.26 -20.88 36.39
N VAL A 143 4.79 -20.26 35.36
CA VAL A 143 4.70 -20.85 34.02
C VAL A 143 5.37 -20.01 32.97
N ARG A 144 6.08 -20.69 32.06
CA ARG A 144 6.53 -20.12 30.81
C ARG A 144 5.34 -19.97 29.86
N LEU A 145 5.12 -18.77 29.35
CA LEU A 145 4.09 -18.52 28.34
C LEU A 145 4.62 -18.84 26.94
N LEU A 146 5.37 -17.92 26.36
CA LEU A 146 5.88 -18.04 25.00
C LEU A 146 7.40 -17.84 24.99
N THR A 147 8.07 -18.55 24.11
CA THR A 147 9.50 -18.33 23.82
C THR A 147 9.72 -18.43 22.33
N SER A 148 10.32 -17.41 21.74
CA SER A 148 10.59 -17.39 20.30
C SER A 148 11.87 -16.63 19.97
N ILE A 149 12.42 -16.95 18.82
CA ILE A 149 13.49 -16.21 18.15
C ILE A 149 12.93 -15.70 16.84
N ARG A 150 13.05 -14.40 16.61
CA ARG A 150 12.55 -13.71 15.42
C ARG A 150 13.67 -13.02 14.67
N THR A 151 13.60 -13.03 13.35
CA THR A 151 14.40 -12.19 12.48
C THR A 151 13.53 -11.53 11.42
N ASP A 152 13.87 -10.29 11.06
CA ASP A 152 13.17 -9.50 10.05
C ASP A 152 14.11 -9.19 8.90
N ASP A 153 13.73 -9.55 7.67
CA ASP A 153 14.40 -9.11 6.46
C ASP A 153 13.72 -7.83 5.95
N ARG A 154 14.48 -6.74 5.92
CA ARG A 154 14.01 -5.43 5.50
C ARG A 154 13.96 -5.25 3.99
N ALA A 155 14.75 -6.01 3.23
CA ALA A 155 14.77 -5.93 1.78
C ALA A 155 13.51 -6.58 1.21
N ASP A 156 13.20 -7.76 1.71
CA ASP A 156 12.03 -8.53 1.27
C ASP A 156 10.79 -8.30 2.14
N LEU A 157 10.90 -7.49 3.20
CA LEU A 157 9.81 -7.23 4.16
C LEU A 157 9.18 -8.53 4.67
N THR A 158 10.04 -9.44 5.16
CA THR A 158 9.62 -10.73 5.69
C THR A 158 10.05 -10.90 7.13
N THR A 159 9.30 -11.69 7.87
CA THR A 159 9.60 -12.10 9.24
C THR A 159 9.65 -13.61 9.30
N ALA A 160 10.73 -14.15 9.88
CA ALA A 160 10.84 -15.54 10.27
C ALA A 160 10.82 -15.67 11.79
N VAL A 161 10.10 -16.65 12.30
CA VAL A 161 10.01 -16.95 13.75
C VAL A 161 10.25 -18.43 13.97
N ALA A 162 11.12 -18.76 14.93
CA ALA A 162 11.32 -20.09 15.45
C ALA A 162 10.97 -20.13 16.94
N GLY A 163 10.20 -21.12 17.39
CA GLY A 163 9.65 -21.23 18.74
C GLY A 163 8.15 -21.05 18.78
N ASP A 164 7.62 -20.40 19.81
CA ASP A 164 6.19 -20.20 19.95
C ASP A 164 5.72 -18.97 19.16
N PHE A 165 4.66 -19.10 18.37
CA PHE A 165 4.05 -18.03 17.58
C PHE A 165 2.55 -18.21 17.38
N ALA A 166 1.83 -17.11 17.16
CA ALA A 166 0.44 -17.17 16.73
C ALA A 166 0.40 -17.36 15.20
N SER A 167 -0.34 -18.36 14.74
CA SER A 167 -0.53 -18.62 13.32
C SER A 167 -1.60 -17.70 12.73
N ALA A 168 -1.44 -17.31 11.46
CA ALA A 168 -2.50 -16.67 10.70
C ALA A 168 -3.43 -17.74 10.11
N SER A 169 -4.73 -17.49 10.18
CA SER A 169 -5.78 -18.34 9.59
C SER A 169 -6.57 -17.57 8.53
N GLY A 170 -7.27 -18.30 7.67
CA GLY A 170 -8.25 -17.76 6.74
C GLY A 170 -9.53 -17.29 7.43
N PRO A 171 -10.46 -16.65 6.68
CA PRO A 171 -11.72 -16.14 7.23
C PRO A 171 -12.66 -17.22 7.80
N LEU A 172 -12.45 -18.49 7.45
CA LEU A 172 -13.20 -19.67 7.89
C LEU A 172 -12.33 -20.68 8.63
N GLY A 173 -11.16 -20.25 9.12
CA GLY A 173 -10.24 -21.09 9.90
C GLY A 173 -10.04 -20.55 11.32
N GLY A 174 -9.44 -21.36 12.18
CA GLY A 174 -9.09 -21.04 13.56
C GLY A 174 -7.63 -20.59 13.70
N GLY A 175 -7.37 -19.46 14.38
CA GLY A 175 -6.01 -19.11 14.77
C GLY A 175 -5.51 -20.01 15.89
N LEU A 176 -4.29 -20.53 15.78
CA LEU A 176 -3.65 -21.38 16.76
C LEU A 176 -2.35 -20.77 17.25
N THR A 177 -1.96 -21.06 18.48
CA THR A 177 -0.59 -20.85 18.95
C THR A 177 0.19 -22.13 18.70
N LEU A 178 1.31 -22.03 17.99
CA LEU A 178 2.14 -23.16 17.61
C LEU A 178 3.55 -22.99 18.18
N GLY A 179 4.20 -24.10 18.49
CA GLY A 179 5.63 -24.18 18.70
C GLY A 179 6.28 -24.79 17.47
N GLY A 180 7.09 -24.03 16.74
CA GLY A 180 7.68 -24.50 15.50
C GLY A 180 8.35 -23.39 14.70
N PHE A 181 7.99 -23.26 13.43
CA PHE A 181 8.55 -22.27 12.53
C PHE A 181 7.45 -21.53 11.75
N SER A 182 7.59 -20.21 11.65
CA SER A 182 6.72 -19.34 10.85
C SER A 182 7.53 -18.47 9.90
N PHE A 183 7.00 -18.25 8.70
CA PHE A 183 7.54 -17.33 7.72
C PHE A 183 6.40 -16.51 7.10
N ALA A 184 6.48 -15.20 7.20
CA ALA A 184 5.40 -14.32 6.79
C ALA A 184 5.89 -13.03 6.12
N LYS A 185 5.09 -12.50 5.21
CA LYS A 185 5.23 -11.16 4.67
C LYS A 185 4.84 -10.14 5.74
N ASN A 186 5.69 -9.18 6.02
CA ASN A 186 5.50 -8.22 7.09
C ASN A 186 5.75 -6.77 6.63
N TYR A 187 4.71 -6.13 6.16
CA TYR A 187 4.77 -4.74 5.70
C TYR A 187 4.99 -3.72 6.83
N SER A 188 4.81 -4.08 8.10
CA SER A 188 5.06 -3.17 9.23
C SER A 188 6.55 -2.84 9.43
N ILE A 189 7.44 -3.61 8.80
CA ILE A 189 8.89 -3.35 8.78
C ILE A 189 9.21 -2.04 8.05
N ASP A 190 8.43 -1.69 7.02
CA ASP A 190 8.52 -0.42 6.30
C ASP A 190 7.22 0.38 6.39
N PRO A 191 7.11 1.30 7.35
CA PRO A 191 5.91 2.12 7.54
C PRO A 191 5.66 3.11 6.39
N TYR A 192 6.64 3.31 5.49
CA TYR A 192 6.51 4.18 4.33
C TYR A 192 5.95 3.45 3.10
N LEU A 193 5.91 2.11 3.12
CA LEU A 193 5.33 1.34 2.04
C LEU A 193 3.81 1.37 2.10
N LEU A 194 3.19 1.90 1.07
CA LEU A 194 1.74 1.87 0.92
C LEU A 194 1.31 0.52 0.35
N ARG A 195 0.80 -0.38 1.21
CA ARG A 195 0.38 -1.73 0.84
C ARG A 195 -1.02 -1.81 0.23
N PHE A 196 -1.82 -0.75 0.39
CA PHE A 196 -3.18 -0.67 -0.13
C PHE A 196 -3.22 0.10 -1.46
N PRO A 197 -4.23 -0.13 -2.31
CA PRO A 197 -4.46 0.71 -3.48
C PRO A 197 -4.53 2.18 -3.10
N SER A 198 -3.89 3.03 -3.89
CA SER A 198 -3.84 4.47 -3.64
C SER A 198 -4.63 5.23 -4.69
N LEU A 199 -5.04 6.45 -4.34
CA LEU A 199 -5.68 7.36 -5.26
C LEU A 199 -4.64 8.00 -6.18
N SER A 200 -4.93 8.02 -7.48
CA SER A 200 -4.19 8.79 -8.47
C SER A 200 -5.09 9.83 -9.11
N LEU A 201 -4.60 11.06 -9.26
CA LEU A 201 -5.32 12.18 -9.83
C LEU A 201 -4.51 12.74 -10.99
N SER A 202 -5.12 12.84 -12.17
CA SER A 202 -4.46 13.35 -13.37
C SER A 202 -5.22 14.53 -13.94
N GLY A 203 -4.49 15.40 -14.64
CA GLY A 203 -5.04 16.55 -15.34
C GLY A 203 -4.02 17.13 -16.32
N ALA A 204 -4.36 18.27 -16.89
CA ALA A 204 -3.49 19.00 -17.79
C ALA A 204 -3.60 20.51 -17.51
N VAL A 205 -2.51 21.24 -17.69
CA VAL A 205 -2.48 22.70 -17.63
C VAL A 205 -1.93 23.26 -18.95
N GLU A 206 -2.60 24.27 -19.47
CA GLU A 206 -2.22 24.92 -20.74
C GLU A 206 -1.16 25.98 -20.54
N THR A 207 -1.15 26.64 -19.38
CA THR A 207 -0.20 27.68 -19.02
C THR A 207 0.45 27.33 -17.68
N PRO A 208 1.58 27.98 -17.31
CA PRO A 208 2.13 27.82 -15.96
C PRO A 208 1.03 28.07 -14.92
N SER A 209 0.78 27.10 -14.04
CA SER A 209 -0.38 27.11 -13.15
C SER A 209 0.00 26.64 -11.76
N GLU A 210 -0.72 27.14 -10.73
CA GLU A 210 -0.69 26.57 -9.40
C GLU A 210 -1.78 25.49 -9.30
N VAL A 211 -1.38 24.28 -8.92
CA VAL A 211 -2.30 23.14 -8.75
C VAL A 211 -2.34 22.74 -7.29
N GLU A 212 -3.53 22.75 -6.74
CA GLU A 212 -3.82 22.35 -5.37
C GLU A 212 -4.62 21.04 -5.38
N VAL A 213 -4.20 20.10 -4.53
CA VAL A 213 -4.88 18.81 -4.33
C VAL A 213 -5.50 18.80 -2.95
N TYR A 214 -6.81 18.61 -2.90
CA TYR A 214 -7.58 18.45 -1.68
C TYR A 214 -8.11 17.02 -1.56
N VAL A 215 -8.14 16.50 -0.34
CA VAL A 215 -8.80 15.24 0.00
C VAL A 215 -9.71 15.49 1.19
N ASN A 216 -11.01 15.23 1.04
CA ASN A 216 -12.03 15.51 2.06
C ASN A 216 -11.92 16.94 2.61
N GLU A 217 -11.83 17.94 1.72
CA GLU A 217 -11.70 19.38 1.98
C GLU A 217 -10.34 19.79 2.60
N MET A 218 -9.45 18.87 2.92
CA MET A 218 -8.11 19.20 3.43
C MET A 218 -7.12 19.36 2.28
N LEU A 219 -6.36 20.45 2.26
CA LEU A 219 -5.25 20.67 1.34
C LEU A 219 -4.12 19.67 1.64
N VAL A 220 -3.87 18.77 0.68
CA VAL A 220 -2.81 17.75 0.76
C VAL A 220 -1.52 18.27 0.13
N ARG A 221 -1.65 18.95 -1.02
CA ARG A 221 -0.50 19.42 -1.79
C ARG A 221 -0.83 20.67 -2.59
N ARG A 222 0.19 21.53 -2.74
CA ARG A 222 0.20 22.67 -3.65
C ARG A 222 1.51 22.63 -4.44
N GLU A 223 1.40 22.70 -5.77
CA GLU A 223 2.53 22.68 -6.69
C GLU A 223 2.35 23.71 -7.80
N LYS A 224 3.46 24.31 -8.23
CA LYS A 224 3.51 25.12 -9.45
C LYS A 224 3.96 24.23 -10.60
N LEU A 225 3.10 24.06 -11.58
CA LEU A 225 3.33 23.20 -12.72
C LEU A 225 3.53 24.04 -13.98
N LEU A 226 4.45 23.59 -14.80
CA LEU A 226 4.62 24.09 -16.15
C LEU A 226 3.55 23.47 -17.06
N PRO A 227 3.29 24.08 -18.25
CA PRO A 227 2.32 23.53 -19.22
C PRO A 227 2.60 22.05 -19.52
N GLY A 228 1.53 21.26 -19.64
CA GLY A 228 1.60 19.82 -19.90
C GLY A 228 0.60 19.01 -19.09
N GLU A 229 0.65 17.70 -19.30
CA GLU A 229 -0.11 16.74 -18.49
C GLU A 229 0.59 16.54 -17.13
N PHE A 230 -0.20 16.30 -16.10
CA PHE A 230 0.33 15.95 -14.78
C PHE A 230 -0.42 14.80 -14.16
N THR A 231 0.27 14.08 -13.27
CA THR A 231 -0.32 12.99 -12.47
C THR A 231 0.23 13.05 -11.05
N PHE A 232 -0.68 13.20 -10.08
CA PHE A 232 -0.39 12.96 -8.67
C PHE A 232 -0.66 11.49 -8.37
N THR A 233 0.34 10.77 -7.91
CA THR A 233 0.22 9.37 -7.50
C THR A 233 0.33 9.24 -5.99
N ASP A 234 -0.22 8.14 -5.45
CA ASP A 234 -0.19 7.82 -4.03
C ASP A 234 -0.74 8.96 -3.15
N VAL A 235 -1.85 9.56 -3.60
CA VAL A 235 -2.54 10.62 -2.85
C VAL A 235 -3.06 10.04 -1.52
N PRO A 236 -2.68 10.60 -0.36
CA PRO A 236 -3.14 10.13 0.94
C PRO A 236 -4.67 10.18 1.03
N ALA A 237 -5.29 9.05 1.34
CA ALA A 237 -6.73 8.93 1.48
C ALA A 237 -7.09 8.22 2.78
N THR A 238 -8.21 8.60 3.39
CA THR A 238 -8.78 7.89 4.54
C THR A 238 -9.64 6.72 4.08
N VAL A 239 -9.74 5.69 4.91
CA VAL A 239 -10.58 4.53 4.63
C VAL A 239 -12.05 4.96 4.52
N GLY A 240 -12.71 4.48 3.47
CA GLY A 240 -14.12 4.77 3.20
C GLY A 240 -14.35 5.64 1.97
N LEU A 241 -15.59 6.13 1.88
CA LEU A 241 -16.01 7.06 0.83
C LEU A 241 -15.41 8.45 1.10
N GLY A 242 -14.76 9.00 0.11
CA GLY A 242 -14.18 10.33 0.15
C GLY A 242 -14.35 11.07 -1.18
N ASN A 243 -13.94 12.32 -1.18
CA ASN A 243 -13.87 13.16 -2.38
C ASN A 243 -12.48 13.78 -2.49
N ALA A 244 -11.86 13.64 -3.64
CA ALA A 244 -10.66 14.34 -4.00
C ALA A 244 -11.00 15.48 -4.95
N LYS A 245 -10.34 16.62 -4.77
CA LYS A 245 -10.55 17.81 -5.61
C LYS A 245 -9.21 18.35 -6.06
N ILE A 246 -9.07 18.61 -7.35
CA ILE A 246 -7.97 19.37 -7.93
C ILE A 246 -8.49 20.77 -8.21
N VAL A 247 -7.76 21.79 -7.74
CA VAL A 247 -7.99 23.19 -8.06
C VAL A 247 -6.79 23.68 -8.85
N VAL A 248 -7.00 24.11 -10.08
CA VAL A 248 -5.98 24.70 -10.95
C VAL A 248 -6.19 26.18 -11.01
N THR A 249 -5.20 26.98 -10.66
CA THR A 249 -5.20 28.43 -10.83
C THR A 249 -4.13 28.81 -11.88
N ASP A 250 -4.57 29.35 -13.02
CA ASP A 250 -3.66 29.77 -14.08
C ASP A 250 -2.98 31.12 -13.77
N ILE A 251 -2.07 31.53 -14.65
CA ILE A 251 -1.36 32.82 -14.53
C ILE A 251 -2.27 34.06 -14.58
N TYR A 252 -3.49 33.91 -15.10
CA TYR A 252 -4.49 34.98 -15.18
C TYR A 252 -5.41 34.99 -13.95
N GLY A 253 -5.21 34.07 -13.00
CA GLY A 253 -6.04 33.92 -11.79
C GLY A 253 -7.36 33.19 -12.00
N ARG A 254 -7.57 32.58 -13.16
CA ARG A 254 -8.78 31.77 -13.44
C ARG A 254 -8.64 30.44 -12.70
N LYS A 255 -9.73 30.02 -12.07
CA LYS A 255 -9.77 28.77 -11.30
C LYS A 255 -10.63 27.72 -11.99
N PHE A 256 -10.10 26.51 -12.05
CA PHE A 256 -10.80 25.33 -12.56
C PHE A 256 -10.77 24.28 -11.47
N GLU A 257 -11.91 23.67 -11.19
CA GLU A 257 -12.03 22.63 -10.17
C GLU A 257 -12.52 21.33 -10.80
N VAL A 258 -11.91 20.21 -10.42
CA VAL A 258 -12.32 18.87 -10.83
C VAL A 258 -12.43 18.03 -9.56
N GLU A 259 -13.62 17.47 -9.35
CA GLU A 259 -13.89 16.56 -8.25
C GLU A 259 -13.85 15.11 -8.71
N SER A 260 -13.29 14.24 -7.86
CA SER A 260 -13.16 12.81 -8.09
C SER A 260 -13.58 12.05 -6.81
N PRO A 261 -14.83 11.58 -6.74
CA PRO A 261 -15.23 10.73 -5.62
C PRO A 261 -14.47 9.39 -5.68
N PHE A 262 -14.06 8.89 -4.51
CA PHE A 262 -13.35 7.63 -4.39
C PHE A 262 -13.89 6.80 -3.22
N TYR A 263 -13.61 5.50 -3.25
CA TYR A 263 -13.76 4.63 -2.09
C TYR A 263 -12.42 3.90 -1.83
N TYR A 264 -11.89 4.07 -0.62
CA TYR A 264 -10.64 3.46 -0.18
C TYR A 264 -10.91 2.33 0.81
N SER A 265 -10.34 1.14 0.58
CA SER A 265 -10.51 -0.02 1.46
C SER A 265 -9.16 -0.57 1.92
N ASP A 266 -9.00 -0.70 3.24
CA ASP A 266 -7.87 -1.35 3.90
C ASP A 266 -7.91 -2.89 3.80
N GLY A 267 -9.04 -3.44 3.36
CA GLY A 267 -9.19 -4.87 3.06
C GLY A 267 -8.54 -5.31 1.74
N LEU A 268 -8.22 -4.37 0.85
CA LEU A 268 -7.54 -4.65 -0.43
C LEU A 268 -6.02 -4.67 -0.29
N LEU A 269 -5.36 -5.17 -1.30
CA LEU A 269 -3.91 -5.19 -1.44
C LEU A 269 -3.54 -4.52 -2.78
N LYS A 270 -2.55 -3.64 -2.79
CA LYS A 270 -2.07 -2.97 -4.01
C LYS A 270 -1.68 -4.01 -5.06
N LYS A 271 -1.99 -3.73 -6.32
CA LYS A 271 -1.67 -4.62 -7.44
C LYS A 271 -0.22 -5.08 -7.41
N GLY A 272 0.01 -6.38 -7.55
CA GLY A 272 1.33 -7.01 -7.59
C GLY A 272 1.91 -7.35 -6.21
N LEU A 273 1.27 -6.94 -5.11
CA LEU A 273 1.74 -7.30 -3.78
C LEU A 273 1.19 -8.65 -3.32
N HIS A 274 1.99 -9.33 -2.51
CA HIS A 274 1.66 -10.60 -1.85
C HIS A 274 1.55 -10.39 -0.34
N GLU A 275 0.55 -10.99 0.27
CA GLU A 275 0.40 -11.08 1.73
C GLU A 275 0.31 -12.58 2.07
N TYR A 276 1.29 -13.10 2.79
CA TYR A 276 1.33 -14.51 3.12
C TYR A 276 1.85 -14.77 4.54
N SER A 277 1.42 -15.89 5.09
CA SER A 277 1.92 -16.45 6.33
C SER A 277 1.88 -17.97 6.24
N TYR A 278 3.02 -18.59 6.47
CA TYR A 278 3.20 -20.04 6.51
C TYR A 278 3.70 -20.42 7.89
N GLY A 279 3.04 -21.38 8.52
CA GLY A 279 3.38 -21.87 9.84
C GLY A 279 3.39 -23.38 9.90
N ALA A 280 4.43 -23.97 10.47
CA ALA A 280 4.53 -25.40 10.72
C ALA A 280 5.05 -25.64 12.14
N GLY A 281 4.44 -26.56 12.86
CA GLY A 281 4.83 -26.84 14.23
C GLY A 281 3.81 -27.75 14.94
N PHE A 282 3.80 -27.64 16.23
CA PHE A 282 2.92 -28.39 17.12
C PHE A 282 2.00 -27.43 17.85
N ILE A 283 0.75 -27.79 18.07
CA ILE A 283 -0.20 -26.95 18.82
C ILE A 283 0.33 -26.72 20.24
N ARG A 284 0.39 -25.46 20.65
CA ARG A 284 0.74 -25.09 22.04
C ARG A 284 -0.48 -25.28 22.92
N GLU A 285 -0.50 -26.36 23.68
CA GLU A 285 -1.57 -26.69 24.61
C GLU A 285 -1.29 -26.15 26.02
N ASP A 286 -2.32 -26.07 26.84
CA ASP A 286 -2.25 -25.66 28.24
C ASP A 286 -1.42 -24.39 28.47
N LEU A 287 -1.56 -23.39 27.57
CA LEU A 287 -0.84 -22.12 27.66
C LEU A 287 -1.28 -21.38 28.94
N GLY A 288 -0.31 -21.04 29.78
CA GLY A 288 -0.54 -20.42 31.08
C GLY A 288 -0.75 -21.44 32.22
N ASP A 289 -0.71 -22.72 31.89
CA ASP A 289 -0.80 -23.81 32.88
C ASP A 289 0.43 -24.70 32.90
N LYS A 290 0.94 -25.10 31.73
CA LYS A 290 2.15 -25.93 31.61
C LYS A 290 3.25 -25.23 30.82
N ASN A 291 4.50 -25.51 31.20
CA ASN A 291 5.69 -24.89 30.58
C ASN A 291 5.95 -25.38 29.15
N PHE A 292 5.76 -26.66 28.86
CA PHE A 292 6.09 -27.31 27.60
C PHE A 292 5.02 -28.37 27.30
N SER A 293 3.85 -27.94 26.84
CA SER A 293 2.77 -28.83 26.41
C SER A 293 2.51 -28.57 24.94
N TYR A 294 2.87 -29.51 24.10
CA TYR A 294 2.69 -29.46 22.65
C TYR A 294 1.95 -30.70 22.19
N GLY A 295 0.86 -30.48 21.46
CA GLY A 295 -0.01 -31.53 20.93
C GLY A 295 0.33 -31.89 19.48
N ASP A 296 -0.71 -31.99 18.65
CA ASP A 296 -0.60 -32.48 17.29
C ASP A 296 0.23 -31.58 16.37
N PRO A 297 0.88 -32.17 15.36
CA PRO A 297 1.54 -31.42 14.30
C PRO A 297 0.51 -30.68 13.44
N VAL A 298 0.82 -29.43 13.08
CA VAL A 298 -0.02 -28.56 12.27
C VAL A 298 0.81 -27.84 11.22
N PHE A 299 0.24 -27.73 10.02
CA PHE A 299 0.70 -26.82 8.98
C PHE A 299 -0.42 -25.87 8.61
N MET A 300 -0.13 -24.57 8.61
CA MET A 300 -1.06 -23.51 8.24
C MET A 300 -0.46 -22.63 7.15
N SER A 301 -1.28 -22.29 6.16
CA SER A 301 -0.88 -21.44 5.05
C SER A 301 -2.00 -20.45 4.73
N LEU A 302 -1.66 -19.18 4.67
CA LEU A 302 -2.51 -18.13 4.14
C LEU A 302 -1.71 -17.41 3.06
N HIS A 303 -2.30 -17.22 1.88
CA HIS A 303 -1.66 -16.47 0.82
C HIS A 303 -2.68 -15.65 0.04
N ASN A 304 -2.54 -14.35 0.03
CA ASN A 304 -3.33 -13.39 -0.73
C ASN A 304 -2.47 -12.67 -1.76
N TYR A 305 -3.07 -12.29 -2.88
CA TYR A 305 -2.43 -11.53 -3.95
C TYR A 305 -3.34 -10.38 -4.42
N GLY A 306 -2.75 -9.22 -4.64
CA GLY A 306 -3.41 -8.07 -5.25
C GLY A 306 -3.44 -8.20 -6.77
N PHE A 307 -4.52 -8.71 -7.34
CA PHE A 307 -4.68 -8.85 -8.80
C PHE A 307 -4.88 -7.51 -9.49
N SER A 308 -5.57 -6.61 -8.82
CA SER A 308 -5.77 -5.22 -9.24
C SER A 308 -6.06 -4.35 -8.02
N ASP A 309 -6.12 -3.05 -8.21
CA ASP A 309 -6.49 -2.10 -7.14
C ASP A 309 -7.96 -2.26 -6.66
N LYS A 310 -8.71 -3.15 -7.30
CA LYS A 310 -10.12 -3.45 -6.95
C LYS A 310 -10.36 -4.89 -6.52
N LEU A 311 -9.34 -5.77 -6.63
CA LEU A 311 -9.47 -7.20 -6.34
C LEU A 311 -8.23 -7.72 -5.62
N LYS A 312 -8.44 -8.23 -4.40
CA LYS A 312 -7.54 -9.13 -3.69
C LYS A 312 -8.17 -10.51 -3.62
N ALA A 313 -7.41 -11.56 -3.92
CA ALA A 313 -7.87 -12.92 -3.73
C ALA A 313 -6.71 -13.82 -3.28
N GLY A 314 -7.05 -14.94 -2.67
CA GLY A 314 -6.08 -15.86 -2.13
C GLY A 314 -6.72 -17.17 -1.65
N TYR A 315 -5.95 -17.89 -0.85
CA TYR A 315 -6.39 -19.16 -0.25
C TYR A 315 -5.91 -19.27 1.19
N ALA A 316 -6.59 -20.11 1.96
CA ALA A 316 -6.16 -20.58 3.26
C ALA A 316 -6.12 -22.12 3.23
N LEU A 317 -5.17 -22.70 3.97
CA LEU A 317 -5.01 -24.14 4.14
C LEU A 317 -4.61 -24.42 5.59
N GLU A 318 -5.29 -25.36 6.22
CA GLU A 318 -5.00 -25.88 7.55
C GLU A 318 -4.93 -27.39 7.48
N LEU A 319 -3.81 -27.96 7.90
CA LEU A 319 -3.55 -29.40 7.97
C LEU A 319 -3.17 -29.72 9.41
N LYS A 320 -3.95 -30.57 10.05
CA LYS A 320 -3.68 -31.13 11.36
C LYS A 320 -3.94 -32.63 11.28
N ASP A 321 -3.44 -33.43 12.22
CA ASP A 321 -3.78 -34.83 12.28
C ASP A 321 -5.31 -35.02 12.33
N GLY A 322 -5.84 -35.82 11.42
CA GLY A 322 -7.29 -36.04 11.24
C GLY A 322 -8.07 -34.83 10.69
N LEU A 323 -7.48 -33.63 10.48
CA LEU A 323 -8.18 -32.43 9.98
C LEU A 323 -7.51 -31.86 8.74
N PHE A 324 -8.30 -31.65 7.70
CA PHE A 324 -7.98 -30.85 6.51
C PHE A 324 -9.02 -29.75 6.38
N ASN A 325 -8.60 -28.50 6.23
CA ASN A 325 -9.48 -27.36 5.90
C ASN A 325 -8.79 -26.49 4.85
N ALA A 326 -9.46 -26.25 3.72
CA ALA A 326 -8.91 -25.40 2.68
C ALA A 326 -9.98 -24.69 1.87
N GLY A 327 -9.67 -23.46 1.44
CA GLY A 327 -10.57 -22.74 0.55
C GLY A 327 -10.07 -21.39 0.11
N PRO A 328 -10.70 -20.83 -0.96
CA PRO A 328 -10.42 -19.50 -1.46
C PRO A 328 -11.08 -18.40 -0.62
N ALA A 329 -10.49 -17.22 -0.68
CA ALA A 329 -11.08 -15.98 -0.17
C ALA A 329 -10.77 -14.83 -1.13
N ALA A 330 -11.69 -13.87 -1.22
CA ALA A 330 -11.50 -12.69 -2.06
C ALA A 330 -12.12 -11.44 -1.42
N VAL A 331 -11.56 -10.28 -1.76
CA VAL A 331 -12.12 -8.95 -1.44
C VAL A 331 -12.21 -8.17 -2.73
N VAL A 332 -13.38 -7.61 -3.01
CA VAL A 332 -13.67 -6.84 -4.22
C VAL A 332 -14.24 -5.48 -3.85
N LEU A 333 -13.77 -4.43 -4.49
CA LEU A 333 -14.38 -3.11 -4.41
C LEU A 333 -15.72 -3.12 -5.15
N ALA A 334 -16.78 -2.62 -4.51
CA ALA A 334 -18.11 -2.50 -5.11
C ALA A 334 -18.29 -1.10 -5.74
N PRO A 335 -18.03 -0.93 -7.05
CA PRO A 335 -17.91 0.40 -7.66
C PRO A 335 -19.24 1.15 -7.77
N VAL A 336 -20.37 0.46 -7.80
CA VAL A 336 -21.70 1.08 -8.02
C VAL A 336 -22.31 1.62 -6.73
N VAL A 337 -22.17 0.85 -5.65
CA VAL A 337 -22.78 1.21 -4.33
C VAL A 337 -21.76 1.75 -3.35
N GLY A 338 -20.48 1.79 -3.73
CA GLY A 338 -19.38 2.03 -2.81
C GLY A 338 -19.16 0.81 -1.89
N GLY A 339 -18.10 0.85 -1.08
CA GLY A 339 -17.83 -0.23 -0.15
C GLY A 339 -16.97 -1.36 -0.72
N ALA A 340 -16.75 -2.38 0.11
CA ALA A 340 -16.03 -3.59 -0.26
C ALA A 340 -16.85 -4.83 0.10
N VAL A 341 -16.84 -5.81 -0.80
CA VAL A 341 -17.42 -7.14 -0.57
C VAL A 341 -16.28 -8.10 -0.30
N ASP A 342 -16.35 -8.84 0.79
CA ASP A 342 -15.50 -9.99 1.07
C ASP A 342 -16.32 -11.29 0.93
N ALA A 343 -15.67 -12.32 0.40
CA ALA A 343 -16.25 -13.65 0.31
C ALA A 343 -15.18 -14.70 0.59
N ALA A 344 -15.58 -15.77 1.28
CA ALA A 344 -14.75 -16.94 1.53
C ALA A 344 -15.59 -18.20 1.44
N PHE A 345 -14.96 -19.26 0.95
CA PHE A 345 -15.52 -20.60 0.94
C PHE A 345 -14.44 -21.58 1.42
N SER A 346 -14.82 -22.60 2.15
CA SER A 346 -13.88 -23.63 2.60
C SER A 346 -14.55 -25.00 2.61
N ILE A 347 -13.74 -26.00 2.31
CA ILE A 347 -14.07 -27.41 2.53
C ILE A 347 -13.23 -27.92 3.68
N SER A 348 -13.84 -28.72 4.54
CA SER A 348 -13.17 -29.40 5.64
C SER A 348 -13.38 -30.89 5.58
N LYS A 349 -12.42 -31.61 6.11
CA LYS A 349 -12.52 -33.07 6.32
C LYS A 349 -11.91 -33.40 7.68
N SER A 350 -12.69 -34.01 8.55
CA SER A 350 -12.26 -34.45 9.88
C SER A 350 -12.80 -35.83 10.19
N GLU A 351 -11.96 -36.75 10.68
CA GLU A 351 -12.34 -38.11 11.09
C GLU A 351 -13.13 -38.90 10.03
N GLY A 352 -12.91 -38.62 8.77
CA GLY A 352 -13.60 -39.27 7.63
C GLY A 352 -14.88 -38.59 7.16
N GLU A 353 -15.40 -37.62 7.89
CA GLU A 353 -16.52 -36.76 7.52
C GLU A 353 -16.06 -35.52 6.77
N SER A 354 -16.88 -35.03 5.86
CA SER A 354 -16.59 -33.86 5.05
C SER A 354 -17.63 -32.77 5.26
N GLY A 355 -17.18 -31.56 5.41
CA GLY A 355 -18.00 -30.37 5.59
C GLY A 355 -17.62 -29.26 4.61
N TYR A 356 -18.46 -28.26 4.55
CA TYR A 356 -18.18 -27.03 3.83
C TYR A 356 -18.74 -25.82 4.59
N GLY A 357 -18.08 -24.68 4.42
CA GLY A 357 -18.51 -23.42 4.97
C GLY A 357 -18.37 -22.30 3.97
N GLY A 358 -19.19 -21.28 4.11
CA GLY A 358 -19.13 -20.10 3.27
C GLY A 358 -19.49 -18.83 4.04
N ARG A 359 -18.88 -17.73 3.66
CA ARG A 359 -19.18 -16.41 4.20
C ARG A 359 -19.14 -15.38 3.09
N ILE A 360 -20.06 -14.41 3.15
CA ILE A 360 -20.03 -13.19 2.36
C ILE A 360 -20.23 -12.00 3.31
N GLY A 361 -19.42 -10.97 3.14
CA GLY A 361 -19.50 -9.75 3.90
C GLY A 361 -19.55 -8.53 2.99
N TYR A 362 -20.12 -7.45 3.48
CA TYR A 362 -20.11 -6.14 2.85
C TYR A 362 -19.77 -5.09 3.90
N VAL A 363 -18.81 -4.24 3.60
CA VAL A 363 -18.40 -3.14 4.47
C VAL A 363 -18.49 -1.83 3.69
N PHE A 364 -19.25 -0.89 4.23
CA PHE A 364 -19.33 0.48 3.76
C PHE A 364 -18.90 1.44 4.88
N ARG A 365 -18.04 2.39 4.55
CA ARG A 365 -17.59 3.44 5.48
C ARG A 365 -17.67 4.79 4.80
N SER A 366 -18.13 5.77 5.52
CA SER A 366 -18.14 7.18 5.12
C SER A 366 -17.99 8.07 6.36
N ASN A 367 -17.85 9.36 6.16
CA ASN A 367 -17.79 10.34 7.27
C ASN A 367 -19.07 10.37 8.13
N ARG A 368 -20.19 9.84 7.63
CA ARG A 368 -21.51 9.90 8.28
C ARG A 368 -22.06 8.53 8.65
N VAL A 369 -21.74 7.51 7.87
CA VAL A 369 -22.33 6.18 8.01
C VAL A 369 -21.25 5.13 7.92
N ASN A 370 -21.22 4.22 8.90
CA ASN A 370 -20.45 3.01 8.86
C ASN A 370 -21.39 1.81 8.97
N ALA A 371 -21.39 0.94 7.98
CA ALA A 371 -22.24 -0.24 7.93
C ALA A 371 -21.40 -1.48 7.62
N ALA A 372 -21.66 -2.57 8.30
CA ALA A 372 -21.11 -3.87 8.00
C ALA A 372 -22.20 -4.91 8.09
N LEU A 373 -22.31 -5.73 7.04
CA LEU A 373 -23.22 -6.86 6.97
C LEU A 373 -22.41 -8.11 6.68
N SER A 374 -22.72 -9.22 7.34
CA SER A 374 -22.07 -10.49 7.09
C SER A 374 -23.08 -11.61 7.20
N PHE A 375 -23.05 -12.50 6.23
CA PHE A 375 -23.84 -13.73 6.19
C PHE A 375 -22.88 -14.91 6.04
N GLY A 376 -23.09 -15.95 6.80
CA GLY A 376 -22.29 -17.17 6.73
C GLY A 376 -23.12 -18.38 7.11
N GLY A 377 -22.68 -19.53 6.64
CA GLY A 377 -23.28 -20.80 6.96
C GLY A 377 -22.25 -21.93 6.83
N PHE A 378 -22.48 -22.97 7.64
CA PHE A 378 -21.64 -24.15 7.70
C PHE A 378 -22.51 -25.39 7.59
N SER A 379 -22.01 -26.43 6.95
CA SER A 379 -22.62 -27.74 7.03
C SER A 379 -22.39 -28.35 8.43
N GLU A 380 -23.16 -29.37 8.76
CA GLU A 380 -23.12 -30.01 10.08
C GLU A 380 -21.71 -30.53 10.45
N ASN A 381 -20.94 -30.96 9.44
CA ASN A 381 -19.62 -31.57 9.61
C ASN A 381 -18.44 -30.62 9.23
N PHE A 382 -18.64 -29.30 9.29
CA PHE A 382 -17.59 -28.34 9.01
C PHE A 382 -16.70 -28.09 10.22
#